data_db2de3caa457ef96d2157b4aa09a5c50
#
_entry.id   db2de3caa457ef96d2157b4aa09a5c50
#
_cell.length_a   1.000
_cell.length_b   1.000
_cell.length_c   1.000
_cell.angle_alpha   90.00
_cell.angle_beta   90.00
_cell.angle_gamma   90.00
#
_symmetry.space_group_name_H-M   'P 1'
#
loop_
_entity.id
_entity.type
_entity.pdbx_description
1 polymer ?
#
loop_
_entity_poly.entity_id
_entity_poly.type
_entity_poly.pdbx_seq_one_letter_code
_entity_poly.pdbx_strand_id
1 'polypeptide(L)'
;ISDIEDRLKDYPYKQRLGSQTFHYVKGKLKALLGDKSNTKNILEENIKNKIYINEAGERFALAYIYLMDNEFIKSQEQIQWLFDNEQSNPMLSQLYINYLIKTNKVTEAKKLYIQNLNFFPSNRSFIFGLADLYLRTQETEKALKLLKKNEQKFLQDPILYNLYAKVYAKQGEKLLQYENLAEAAYYSFNLQEAIMRMDLAIKANDGDFYEKSRVESRLKKFQREQQFHTRDK
;
A
#
# COMPACT_ATOMS: atom_id res chain seq x y z
N ILE A 1 -7.32 -43.69 -4.21
CA ILE A 1 -7.44 -42.72 -5.32
C ILE A 1 -8.89 -42.70 -5.84
N SER A 2 -9.54 -43.87 -6.04
CA SER A 2 -10.94 -43.96 -6.51
C SER A 2 -11.95 -43.25 -5.59
N ASP A 3 -11.77 -43.31 -4.28
CA ASP A 3 -12.67 -42.69 -3.28
C ASP A 3 -12.66 -41.14 -3.33
N ILE A 4 -11.56 -40.54 -3.75
CA ILE A 4 -11.42 -39.09 -3.93
C ILE A 4 -12.09 -38.67 -5.25
N GLU A 5 -11.94 -39.44 -6.31
CA GLU A 5 -12.55 -39.17 -7.61
C GLU A 5 -14.08 -39.32 -7.57
N ASP A 6 -14.60 -40.29 -6.80
CA ASP A 6 -16.04 -40.46 -6.63
C ASP A 6 -16.65 -39.36 -5.77
N ARG A 7 -15.97 -38.88 -4.70
CA ARG A 7 -16.37 -37.71 -3.93
C ARG A 7 -16.34 -36.41 -4.75
N LEU A 8 -15.43 -36.29 -5.70
CA LEU A 8 -15.38 -35.11 -6.59
C LEU A 8 -16.55 -35.10 -7.59
N LYS A 9 -17.12 -36.24 -7.96
CA LYS A 9 -18.32 -36.34 -8.83
C LYS A 9 -19.59 -35.86 -8.11
N ASP A 10 -19.71 -36.11 -6.81
CA ASP A 10 -20.85 -35.71 -6.00
C ASP A 10 -20.87 -34.21 -5.65
N TYR A 11 -19.73 -33.52 -5.78
CA TYR A 11 -19.62 -32.10 -5.63
C TYR A 11 -19.42 -31.48 -7.02
N PRO A 12 -20.48 -31.00 -7.70
CA PRO A 12 -20.33 -30.31 -8.96
C PRO A 12 -19.40 -29.11 -8.74
N TYR A 13 -18.23 -29.15 -9.36
CA TYR A 13 -17.23 -28.08 -9.32
C TYR A 13 -17.88 -26.82 -9.87
N LYS A 14 -18.51 -26.04 -9.00
CA LYS A 14 -18.92 -24.69 -9.33
C LYS A 14 -17.65 -23.87 -9.47
N GLN A 15 -17.16 -23.78 -10.68
CA GLN A 15 -16.11 -22.85 -11.02
C GLN A 15 -16.62 -21.46 -10.63
N ARG A 16 -16.24 -20.99 -9.44
CA ARG A 16 -16.48 -19.60 -9.08
C ARG A 16 -15.59 -18.78 -9.98
N LEU A 17 -16.18 -18.14 -10.96
CA LEU A 17 -15.50 -17.10 -11.71
C LEU A 17 -14.89 -16.16 -10.68
N GLY A 18 -13.56 -16.02 -10.70
CA GLY A 18 -12.85 -15.15 -9.76
C GLY A 18 -13.45 -13.74 -9.81
N SER A 19 -13.54 -13.08 -8.66
CA SER A 19 -14.03 -11.70 -8.65
C SER A 19 -13.14 -10.84 -9.56
N GLN A 20 -13.66 -9.76 -10.14
CA GLN A 20 -12.87 -8.83 -10.95
C GLN A 20 -11.62 -8.33 -10.19
N THR A 21 -11.74 -8.10 -8.89
CA THR A 21 -10.61 -7.77 -8.02
C THR A 21 -9.51 -8.85 -8.04
N PHE A 22 -9.89 -10.14 -8.07
CA PHE A 22 -8.91 -11.23 -8.18
C PHE A 22 -8.10 -11.13 -9.49
N HIS A 23 -8.76 -10.85 -10.61
CA HIS A 23 -8.09 -10.70 -11.90
C HIS A 23 -7.15 -9.49 -11.92
N TYR A 24 -7.52 -8.38 -11.29
CA TYR A 24 -6.64 -7.22 -11.13
C TYR A 24 -5.44 -7.52 -10.23
N VAL A 25 -5.63 -8.23 -9.11
CA VAL A 25 -4.51 -8.66 -8.24
C VAL A 25 -3.56 -9.57 -9.03
N LYS A 26 -4.09 -10.57 -9.73
CA LYS A 26 -3.30 -11.48 -10.58
C LYS A 26 -2.54 -10.71 -11.65
N GLY A 27 -3.20 -9.77 -12.33
CA GLY A 27 -2.57 -8.89 -13.33
C GLY A 27 -1.44 -8.04 -12.73
N LYS A 28 -1.67 -7.42 -11.57
CA LYS A 28 -0.65 -6.65 -10.87
C LYS A 28 0.56 -7.51 -10.47
N LEU A 29 0.33 -8.72 -9.99
CA LEU A 29 1.42 -9.64 -9.64
C LEU A 29 2.22 -10.06 -10.87
N LYS A 30 1.58 -10.36 -11.98
CA LYS A 30 2.27 -10.63 -13.27
C LYS A 30 3.19 -9.45 -13.65
N ALA A 31 2.67 -8.22 -13.53
CA ALA A 31 3.41 -7.00 -13.87
C ALA A 31 4.61 -6.72 -12.95
N LEU A 32 4.53 -7.11 -11.67
CA LEU A 32 5.56 -6.84 -10.67
C LEU A 32 6.62 -7.93 -10.56
N LEU A 33 6.24 -9.20 -10.73
CA LEU A 33 7.10 -10.36 -10.45
C LEU A 33 7.66 -11.02 -11.71
N GLY A 34 7.04 -10.78 -12.87
CA GLY A 34 7.50 -11.33 -14.13
C GLY A 34 8.65 -10.53 -14.74
N ASP A 35 9.36 -11.15 -15.71
CA ASP A 35 10.21 -10.40 -16.64
C ASP A 35 9.32 -9.40 -17.40
N LYS A 36 9.58 -8.11 -17.22
CA LYS A 36 8.69 -7.05 -17.73
C LYS A 36 8.53 -7.10 -19.24
N SER A 37 9.65 -7.26 -19.97
CA SER A 37 9.63 -7.24 -21.43
C SER A 37 8.86 -8.44 -21.98
N ASN A 38 9.16 -9.63 -21.49
CA ASN A 38 8.48 -10.84 -21.87
C ASN A 38 7.00 -10.82 -21.47
N THR A 39 6.70 -10.40 -20.24
CA THR A 39 5.32 -10.28 -19.75
C THR A 39 4.51 -9.31 -20.60
N LYS A 40 5.07 -8.15 -20.94
CA LYS A 40 4.41 -7.15 -21.79
C LYS A 40 4.04 -7.74 -23.17
N ASN A 41 4.98 -8.39 -23.84
CA ASN A 41 4.74 -8.98 -25.16
C ASN A 41 3.66 -10.07 -25.10
N ILE A 42 3.70 -10.95 -24.11
CA ILE A 42 2.67 -11.98 -23.90
C ILE A 42 1.29 -11.36 -23.70
N LEU A 43 1.18 -10.31 -22.88
CA LEU A 43 -0.10 -9.65 -22.62
C LEU A 43 -0.65 -8.94 -23.86
N GLU A 44 0.21 -8.28 -24.65
CA GLU A 44 -0.16 -7.65 -25.91
C GLU A 44 -0.68 -8.69 -26.93
N GLU A 45 0.03 -9.80 -27.07
CA GLU A 45 -0.37 -10.92 -27.94
C GLU A 45 -1.68 -11.56 -27.46
N ASN A 46 -1.82 -11.81 -26.17
CA ASN A 46 -3.03 -12.39 -25.60
C ASN A 46 -4.26 -11.53 -25.92
N ILE A 47 -4.16 -10.21 -25.75
CA ILE A 47 -5.26 -9.30 -26.04
C ILE A 47 -5.54 -9.26 -27.53
N LYS A 48 -4.51 -9.17 -28.37
CA LYS A 48 -4.64 -9.15 -29.84
C LYS A 48 -5.32 -10.41 -30.37
N ASN A 49 -4.93 -11.57 -29.86
CA ASN A 49 -5.41 -12.88 -30.32
C ASN A 49 -6.65 -13.38 -29.54
N LYS A 50 -7.14 -12.59 -28.55
CA LYS A 50 -8.25 -12.94 -27.65
C LYS A 50 -8.00 -14.24 -26.85
N ILE A 51 -6.75 -14.46 -26.45
CA ILE A 51 -6.29 -15.63 -25.68
C ILE A 51 -6.14 -15.20 -24.22
N TYR A 52 -7.26 -15.04 -23.50
CA TYR A 52 -7.28 -14.65 -22.10
C TYR A 52 -8.46 -15.28 -21.36
N ILE A 53 -8.30 -15.49 -20.05
CA ILE A 53 -9.39 -15.88 -19.16
C ILE A 53 -10.25 -14.63 -18.77
N ASN A 54 -9.59 -13.48 -18.62
CA ASN A 54 -10.23 -12.23 -18.27
C ASN A 54 -9.47 -11.05 -18.92
N GLU A 55 -10.09 -10.40 -19.88
CA GLU A 55 -9.48 -9.30 -20.63
C GLU A 55 -9.12 -8.12 -19.74
N ALA A 56 -10.00 -7.74 -18.84
CA ALA A 56 -9.76 -6.61 -17.94
C ALA A 56 -8.55 -6.85 -17.01
N GLY A 57 -8.30 -8.08 -16.57
CA GLY A 57 -7.10 -8.46 -15.83
C GLY A 57 -5.82 -8.31 -16.63
N GLU A 58 -5.82 -8.72 -17.91
CA GLU A 58 -4.66 -8.58 -18.81
C GLU A 58 -4.42 -7.08 -19.12
N ARG A 59 -5.47 -6.30 -19.42
CA ARG A 59 -5.37 -4.87 -19.66
C ARG A 59 -4.92 -4.08 -18.42
N PHE A 60 -5.38 -4.48 -17.25
CA PHE A 60 -4.90 -3.89 -15.99
C PHE A 60 -3.39 -4.13 -15.80
N ALA A 61 -2.91 -5.33 -16.09
CA ALA A 61 -1.49 -5.67 -16.05
C ALA A 61 -0.68 -4.81 -17.04
N LEU A 62 -1.14 -4.70 -18.30
CA LEU A 62 -0.52 -3.87 -19.32
C LEU A 62 -0.49 -2.39 -18.93
N ALA A 63 -1.62 -1.84 -18.44
CA ALA A 63 -1.68 -0.46 -17.99
C ALA A 63 -0.63 -0.20 -16.89
N TYR A 64 -0.47 -1.17 -15.99
CA TYR A 64 0.50 -1.07 -14.90
C TYR A 64 1.95 -1.13 -15.42
N ILE A 65 2.27 -2.03 -16.36
CA ILE A 65 3.59 -2.15 -16.97
C ILE A 65 3.93 -0.86 -17.75
N TYR A 66 3.03 -0.41 -18.63
CA TYR A 66 3.22 0.83 -19.38
C TYR A 66 3.44 2.03 -18.46
N LEU A 67 2.70 2.09 -17.35
CA LEU A 67 2.89 3.14 -16.35
C LEU A 67 4.26 3.07 -15.70
N MET A 68 4.77 1.87 -15.39
CA MET A 68 6.12 1.71 -14.83
C MET A 68 7.21 2.09 -15.82
N ASP A 69 7.01 1.82 -17.11
CA ASP A 69 7.95 2.10 -18.19
C ASP A 69 7.81 3.53 -18.73
N ASN A 70 6.93 4.36 -18.14
CA ASN A 70 6.61 5.73 -18.55
C ASN A 70 6.01 5.85 -19.96
N GLU A 71 5.44 4.76 -20.50
CA GLU A 71 4.66 4.74 -21.72
C GLU A 71 3.23 5.27 -21.45
N PHE A 72 3.12 6.54 -21.08
CA PHE A 72 1.89 7.11 -20.52
C PHE A 72 0.70 7.06 -21.47
N ILE A 73 0.90 7.24 -22.78
CA ILE A 73 -0.17 7.19 -23.77
C ILE A 73 -0.81 5.80 -23.79
N LYS A 74 0.02 4.75 -23.92
CA LYS A 74 -0.46 3.37 -23.92
C LYS A 74 -1.11 2.97 -22.59
N SER A 75 -0.54 3.43 -21.47
CA SER A 75 -1.14 3.22 -20.16
C SER A 75 -2.53 3.84 -20.07
N GLN A 76 -2.70 5.08 -20.57
CA GLN A 76 -3.98 5.77 -20.59
C GLN A 76 -5.02 5.05 -21.44
N GLU A 77 -4.65 4.54 -22.61
CA GLU A 77 -5.55 3.76 -23.48
C GLU A 77 -6.12 2.54 -22.77
N GLN A 78 -5.26 1.78 -22.05
CA GLN A 78 -5.71 0.61 -21.29
C GLN A 78 -6.59 1.01 -20.10
N ILE A 79 -6.24 2.07 -19.39
CA ILE A 79 -7.02 2.61 -18.28
C ILE A 79 -8.39 3.08 -18.76
N GLN A 80 -8.46 3.79 -19.90
CA GLN A 80 -9.70 4.25 -20.49
C GLN A 80 -10.61 3.09 -20.85
N TRP A 81 -10.06 2.08 -21.53
CA TRP A 81 -10.81 0.87 -21.86
C TRP A 81 -11.40 0.20 -20.60
N LEU A 82 -10.61 0.12 -19.50
CA LEU A 82 -11.08 -0.44 -18.23
C LEU A 82 -12.24 0.36 -17.63
N PHE A 83 -12.20 1.69 -17.68
CA PHE A 83 -13.30 2.51 -17.20
C PHE A 83 -14.57 2.40 -18.05
N ASP A 84 -14.43 2.19 -19.37
CA ASP A 84 -15.55 2.09 -20.29
C ASP A 84 -16.26 0.71 -20.20
N ASN A 85 -15.54 -0.34 -19.78
CA ASN A 85 -16.03 -1.71 -19.83
C ASN A 85 -16.25 -2.35 -18.44
N GLU A 86 -15.74 -1.75 -17.37
CA GLU A 86 -15.71 -2.34 -16.04
C GLU A 86 -16.45 -1.46 -15.00
N GLN A 87 -16.98 -2.14 -13.98
CA GLN A 87 -17.57 -1.42 -12.85
C GLN A 87 -16.50 -0.73 -11.97
N SER A 88 -16.92 0.29 -11.24
CA SER A 88 -16.07 0.99 -10.29
C SER A 88 -15.39 0.02 -9.31
N ASN A 89 -14.06 0.05 -9.27
CA ASN A 89 -13.25 -0.82 -8.43
C ASN A 89 -12.10 -0.02 -7.80
N PRO A 90 -11.85 -0.17 -6.48
CA PRO A 90 -10.77 0.53 -5.80
C PRO A 90 -9.39 0.32 -6.42
N MET A 91 -9.11 -0.86 -6.99
CA MET A 91 -7.82 -1.12 -7.63
C MET A 91 -7.66 -0.35 -8.94
N LEU A 92 -8.74 -0.25 -9.74
CA LEU A 92 -8.73 0.55 -10.98
C LEU A 92 -8.58 2.03 -10.64
N SER A 93 -9.32 2.53 -9.65
CA SER A 93 -9.17 3.91 -9.16
C SER A 93 -7.72 4.19 -8.71
N GLN A 94 -7.10 3.24 -7.97
CA GLN A 94 -5.71 3.40 -7.53
C GLN A 94 -4.72 3.40 -8.70
N LEU A 95 -4.93 2.57 -9.72
CA LEU A 95 -4.11 2.58 -10.94
C LEU A 95 -4.18 3.94 -11.64
N TYR A 96 -5.39 4.48 -11.79
CA TYR A 96 -5.57 5.80 -12.42
C TYR A 96 -4.98 6.93 -11.58
N ILE A 97 -5.12 6.89 -10.26
CA ILE A 97 -4.45 7.84 -9.36
C ILE A 97 -2.94 7.80 -9.54
N ASN A 98 -2.34 6.60 -9.63
CA ASN A 98 -0.91 6.46 -9.87
C ASN A 98 -0.49 7.04 -11.22
N TYR A 99 -1.31 6.86 -12.25
CA TYR A 99 -1.12 7.49 -13.56
C TYR A 99 -1.15 9.02 -13.46
N LEU A 100 -2.14 9.59 -12.77
CA LEU A 100 -2.24 11.04 -12.56
C LEU A 100 -1.03 11.61 -11.83
N ILE A 101 -0.54 10.91 -10.81
CA ILE A 101 0.66 11.31 -10.06
C ILE A 101 1.90 11.29 -10.96
N LYS A 102 2.10 10.22 -11.73
CA LYS A 102 3.24 10.09 -12.63
C LYS A 102 3.23 11.08 -13.80
N THR A 103 2.05 11.48 -14.25
CA THR A 103 1.87 12.51 -15.29
C THR A 103 1.76 13.93 -14.72
N ASN A 104 2.16 14.12 -13.45
CA ASN A 104 2.17 15.40 -12.72
C ASN A 104 0.78 16.08 -12.59
N LYS A 105 -0.31 15.34 -12.72
CA LYS A 105 -1.68 15.80 -12.51
C LYS A 105 -2.09 15.69 -11.05
N VAL A 106 -1.30 16.29 -10.16
CA VAL A 106 -1.39 16.09 -8.69
C VAL A 106 -2.72 16.57 -8.13
N THR A 107 -3.28 17.66 -8.62
CA THR A 107 -4.58 18.21 -8.18
C THR A 107 -5.72 17.23 -8.47
N GLU A 108 -5.72 16.64 -9.66
CA GLU A 108 -6.71 15.64 -10.06
C GLU A 108 -6.57 14.37 -9.21
N ALA A 109 -5.34 13.92 -8.96
CA ALA A 109 -5.06 12.78 -8.10
C ALA A 109 -5.60 12.97 -6.67
N LYS A 110 -5.40 14.16 -6.06
CA LYS A 110 -5.97 14.49 -4.74
C LYS A 110 -7.48 14.45 -4.74
N LYS A 111 -8.11 15.07 -5.76
CA LYS A 111 -9.57 15.07 -5.90
C LYS A 111 -10.12 13.66 -5.99
N LEU A 112 -9.47 12.81 -6.78
CA LEU A 112 -9.89 11.43 -6.97
C LEU A 112 -9.71 10.58 -5.69
N TYR A 113 -8.61 10.78 -4.94
CA TYR A 113 -8.46 10.16 -3.62
C TYR A 113 -9.60 10.52 -2.67
N ILE A 114 -9.94 11.83 -2.59
CA ILE A 114 -11.01 12.30 -1.71
C ILE A 114 -12.36 11.72 -2.13
N GLN A 115 -12.67 11.70 -3.42
CA GLN A 115 -13.89 11.08 -3.94
C GLN A 115 -13.97 9.59 -3.60
N ASN A 116 -12.89 8.84 -3.80
CA ASN A 116 -12.87 7.41 -3.47
C ASN A 116 -13.01 7.16 -1.96
N LEU A 117 -12.48 8.04 -1.11
CA LEU A 117 -12.66 7.92 0.35
C LEU A 117 -14.10 8.14 0.81
N ASN A 118 -14.96 8.80 0.02
CA ASN A 118 -16.40 8.89 0.31
C ASN A 118 -17.09 7.53 0.10
N PHE A 119 -16.68 6.75 -0.89
CA PHE A 119 -17.23 5.42 -1.16
C PHE A 119 -16.53 4.32 -0.35
N PHE A 120 -15.25 4.47 -0.08
CA PHE A 120 -14.40 3.49 0.59
C PHE A 120 -13.64 4.12 1.78
N PRO A 121 -14.34 4.57 2.84
CA PRO A 121 -13.77 5.40 3.92
C PRO A 121 -12.71 4.70 4.78
N SER A 122 -12.60 3.38 4.67
CA SER A 122 -11.59 2.58 5.39
C SER A 122 -10.55 1.96 4.46
N ASN A 123 -10.53 2.37 3.19
CA ASN A 123 -9.55 1.82 2.25
C ASN A 123 -8.15 2.32 2.59
N ARG A 124 -7.30 1.39 3.02
CA ARG A 124 -5.92 1.64 3.45
C ARG A 124 -5.09 2.36 2.39
N SER A 125 -5.17 1.90 1.13
CA SER A 125 -4.39 2.46 0.03
C SER A 125 -4.75 3.91 -0.26
N PHE A 126 -6.03 4.27 -0.16
CA PHE A 126 -6.48 5.64 -0.38
C PHE A 126 -6.10 6.57 0.78
N ILE A 127 -6.23 6.11 2.04
CA ILE A 127 -5.86 6.90 3.22
C ILE A 127 -4.36 7.22 3.19
N PHE A 128 -3.52 6.19 3.07
CA PHE A 128 -2.07 6.36 3.11
C PHE A 128 -1.53 7.02 1.84
N GLY A 129 -2.11 6.72 0.67
CA GLY A 129 -1.73 7.37 -0.57
C GLY A 129 -2.04 8.86 -0.58
N LEU A 130 -3.20 9.28 -0.06
CA LEU A 130 -3.54 10.70 0.08
C LEU A 130 -2.66 11.40 1.10
N ALA A 131 -2.37 10.76 2.24
CA ALA A 131 -1.47 11.31 3.25
C ALA A 131 -0.05 11.51 2.70
N ASP A 132 0.51 10.53 1.98
CA ASP A 132 1.81 10.68 1.32
C ASP A 132 1.79 11.78 0.25
N LEU A 133 0.70 11.89 -0.52
CA LEU A 133 0.55 12.93 -1.52
C LEU A 133 0.48 14.33 -0.89
N TYR A 134 -0.22 14.50 0.24
CA TYR A 134 -0.20 15.75 1.01
C TYR A 134 1.21 16.10 1.49
N LEU A 135 1.97 15.12 1.97
CA LEU A 135 3.37 15.35 2.38
C LEU A 135 4.26 15.79 1.24
N ARG A 136 4.10 15.19 0.06
CA ARG A 136 4.86 15.59 -1.16
C ARG A 136 4.52 17.01 -1.61
N THR A 137 3.31 17.45 -1.37
CA THR A 137 2.83 18.79 -1.76
C THR A 137 2.86 19.81 -0.64
N GLN A 138 3.64 19.56 0.41
CA GLN A 138 3.85 20.46 1.57
C GLN A 138 2.57 20.76 2.39
N GLU A 139 1.56 19.91 2.28
CA GLU A 139 0.30 20.03 3.04
C GLU A 139 0.35 19.17 4.31
N THR A 140 1.38 19.36 5.12
CA THR A 140 1.73 18.51 6.28
C THR A 140 0.60 18.40 7.28
N GLU A 141 -0.11 19.51 7.59
CA GLU A 141 -1.24 19.52 8.52
C GLU A 141 -2.43 18.68 8.02
N LYS A 142 -2.68 18.67 6.71
CA LYS A 142 -3.75 17.84 6.13
C LYS A 142 -3.38 16.35 6.21
N ALA A 143 -2.10 16.02 6.00
CA ALA A 143 -1.61 14.65 6.17
C ALA A 143 -1.80 14.20 7.63
N LEU A 144 -1.35 15.00 8.60
CA LEU A 144 -1.48 14.70 10.02
C LEU A 144 -2.94 14.49 10.44
N LYS A 145 -3.83 15.40 10.03
CA LYS A 145 -5.26 15.31 10.32
C LYS A 145 -5.89 14.04 9.75
N LEU A 146 -5.53 13.67 8.52
CA LEU A 146 -6.03 12.46 7.88
C LEU A 146 -5.55 11.19 8.60
N LEU A 147 -4.27 11.13 8.98
CA LEU A 147 -3.69 10.01 9.71
C LEU A 147 -4.34 9.86 11.08
N LYS A 148 -4.41 10.93 11.88
CA LYS A 148 -5.05 10.93 13.22
C LYS A 148 -6.50 10.47 13.16
N LYS A 149 -7.27 10.93 12.17
CA LYS A 149 -8.68 10.51 11.98
C LYS A 149 -8.83 9.00 11.78
N ASN A 150 -7.83 8.34 11.22
CA ASN A 150 -7.88 6.93 10.85
C ASN A 150 -6.96 6.04 11.70
N GLU A 151 -6.22 6.59 12.64
CA GLU A 151 -5.19 5.91 13.44
C GLU A 151 -5.68 4.60 14.06
N GLN A 152 -6.83 4.63 14.71
CA GLN A 152 -7.40 3.46 15.41
C GLN A 152 -7.63 2.25 14.49
N LYS A 153 -7.75 2.45 13.19
CA LYS A 153 -7.94 1.37 12.22
C LYS A 153 -6.63 0.66 11.85
N PHE A 154 -5.48 1.29 12.13
CA PHE A 154 -4.18 0.88 11.61
C PHE A 154 -3.06 0.86 12.65
N LEU A 155 -3.41 0.71 13.94
CA LEU A 155 -2.45 0.75 15.07
C LEU A 155 -1.27 -0.23 14.97
N GLN A 156 -1.39 -1.29 14.15
CA GLN A 156 -0.31 -2.26 13.94
C GLN A 156 0.29 -2.19 12.55
N ASP A 157 -0.02 -1.14 11.79
CA ASP A 157 0.45 -0.98 10.42
C ASP A 157 1.73 -0.13 10.38
N PRO A 158 2.87 -0.69 9.99
CA PRO A 158 4.13 0.06 9.95
C PRO A 158 4.10 1.27 9.01
N ILE A 159 3.22 1.26 7.97
CA ILE A 159 3.10 2.40 7.06
C ILE A 159 2.48 3.61 7.73
N LEU A 160 1.54 3.41 8.67
CA LEU A 160 0.99 4.51 9.47
C LEU A 160 2.11 5.28 10.19
N TYR A 161 2.96 4.56 10.90
CA TYR A 161 4.06 5.15 11.67
C TYR A 161 5.14 5.77 10.78
N ASN A 162 5.45 5.15 9.64
CA ASN A 162 6.35 5.77 8.65
C ASN A 162 5.80 7.09 8.11
N LEU A 163 4.49 7.21 7.92
CA LEU A 163 3.87 8.46 7.49
C LEU A 163 3.89 9.50 8.62
N TYR A 164 3.63 9.12 9.88
CA TYR A 164 3.80 10.01 11.02
C TYR A 164 5.26 10.49 11.15
N ALA A 165 6.22 9.59 11.03
CA ALA A 165 7.63 9.98 11.05
C ALA A 165 7.98 11.02 9.97
N LYS A 166 7.42 10.88 8.76
CA LYS A 166 7.59 11.90 7.70
C LYS A 166 6.92 13.23 8.06
N VAL A 167 5.76 13.21 8.72
CA VAL A 167 5.09 14.42 9.22
C VAL A 167 6.00 15.15 10.20
N TYR A 168 6.41 14.46 11.26
CA TYR A 168 7.22 15.04 12.33
C TYR A 168 8.61 15.47 11.86
N ALA A 169 9.21 14.75 10.90
CA ALA A 169 10.44 15.19 10.24
C ALA A 169 10.29 16.56 9.54
N LYS A 170 9.13 16.81 8.90
CA LYS A 170 8.84 18.11 8.26
C LYS A 170 8.53 19.22 9.26
N GLN A 171 8.07 18.89 10.45
CA GLN A 171 7.82 19.82 11.56
C GLN A 171 9.08 20.08 12.39
N GLY A 172 10.15 19.30 12.18
CA GLY A 172 11.40 19.42 12.94
C GLY A 172 11.37 18.72 14.30
N GLU A 173 10.31 17.94 14.59
CA GLU A 173 10.08 17.24 15.85
C GLU A 173 10.81 15.88 15.84
N LYS A 174 12.07 15.88 16.23
CA LYS A 174 12.96 14.72 16.12
C LYS A 174 12.56 13.57 17.07
N LEU A 175 12.17 13.87 18.29
CA LEU A 175 11.72 12.84 19.24
C LEU A 175 10.55 12.06 18.65
N LEU A 176 9.51 12.75 18.18
CA LEU A 176 8.32 12.13 17.60
C LEU A 176 8.64 11.42 16.27
N GLN A 177 9.56 11.98 15.47
CA GLN A 177 10.03 11.33 14.26
C GLN A 177 10.65 9.96 14.56
N TYR A 178 11.62 9.92 15.51
CA TYR A 178 12.32 8.67 15.84
C TYR A 178 11.43 7.68 16.59
N GLU A 179 10.55 8.14 17.46
CA GLU A 179 9.53 7.32 18.11
C GLU A 179 8.69 6.58 17.07
N ASN A 180 8.19 7.30 16.06
CA ASN A 180 7.36 6.70 15.02
C ASN A 180 8.18 5.78 14.09
N LEU A 181 9.45 6.07 13.81
CA LEU A 181 10.32 5.13 13.10
C LEU A 181 10.56 3.85 13.91
N ALA A 182 10.66 3.95 15.24
CA ALA A 182 10.77 2.78 16.11
C ALA A 182 9.52 1.92 16.09
N GLU A 183 8.33 2.52 16.18
CA GLU A 183 7.06 1.80 16.06
C GLU A 183 6.92 1.14 14.68
N ALA A 184 7.30 1.82 13.60
CA ALA A 184 7.30 1.23 12.26
C ALA A 184 8.22 0.01 12.17
N ALA A 185 9.41 0.07 12.75
CA ALA A 185 10.34 -1.05 12.81
C ALA A 185 9.78 -2.21 13.65
N TYR A 186 9.18 -1.91 14.81
CA TYR A 186 8.56 -2.90 15.69
C TYR A 186 7.44 -3.68 14.97
N TYR A 187 6.51 -2.98 14.33
CA TYR A 187 5.43 -3.62 13.59
C TYR A 187 5.88 -4.25 12.26
N SER A 188 7.13 -4.00 11.84
CA SER A 188 7.80 -4.73 10.76
C SER A 188 8.62 -5.93 11.26
N PHE A 189 8.44 -6.33 12.53
CA PHE A 189 9.17 -7.43 13.20
C PHE A 189 10.68 -7.21 13.27
N ASN A 190 11.14 -5.97 13.27
CA ASN A 190 12.55 -5.61 13.45
C ASN A 190 12.76 -4.94 14.82
N LEU A 191 12.77 -5.77 15.88
CA LEU A 191 12.88 -5.30 17.26
C LEU A 191 14.22 -4.58 17.53
N GLN A 192 15.32 -5.04 16.90
CA GLN A 192 16.63 -4.41 17.08
C GLN A 192 16.65 -2.98 16.53
N GLU A 193 16.12 -2.78 15.33
CA GLU A 193 15.98 -1.44 14.74
C GLU A 193 15.03 -0.56 15.58
N ALA A 194 13.94 -1.14 16.11
CA ALA A 194 13.00 -0.42 16.98
C ALA A 194 13.70 0.11 18.24
N ILE A 195 14.53 -0.69 18.92
CA ILE A 195 15.32 -0.27 20.07
C ILE A 195 16.27 0.87 19.68
N MET A 196 17.03 0.69 18.61
CA MET A 196 17.98 1.70 18.14
C MET A 196 17.30 3.04 17.81
N ARG A 197 16.13 3.02 17.17
CA ARG A 197 15.37 4.23 16.86
C ARG A 197 14.79 4.90 18.11
N MET A 198 14.35 4.09 19.09
CA MET A 198 13.86 4.62 20.35
C MET A 198 14.98 5.29 21.17
N ASP A 199 16.20 4.74 21.15
CA ASP A 199 17.38 5.38 21.75
C ASP A 199 17.70 6.73 21.09
N LEU A 200 17.53 6.85 19.76
CA LEU A 200 17.67 8.12 19.05
C LEU A 200 16.59 9.14 19.45
N ALA A 201 15.36 8.67 19.69
CA ALA A 201 14.29 9.53 20.20
C ALA A 201 14.61 10.11 21.57
N ILE A 202 15.15 9.31 22.49
CA ILE A 202 15.59 9.80 23.83
C ILE A 202 16.72 10.83 23.73
N LYS A 203 17.65 10.63 22.79
CA LYS A 203 18.78 11.56 22.58
C LYS A 203 18.38 12.85 21.86
N ALA A 204 17.17 12.91 21.30
CA ALA A 204 16.66 14.14 20.73
C ALA A 204 16.42 15.17 21.83
N ASN A 205 16.91 16.41 21.65
CA ASN A 205 16.80 17.47 22.63
C ASN A 205 15.48 18.25 22.52
N ASP A 206 14.49 17.71 21.87
CA ASP A 206 13.14 18.24 21.73
C ASP A 206 12.13 17.31 22.46
N GLY A 207 10.88 17.69 22.46
CA GLY A 207 9.83 16.99 23.16
C GLY A 207 9.67 17.41 24.63
N ASP A 208 8.43 17.27 25.12
CA ASP A 208 8.07 17.56 26.49
C ASP A 208 8.38 16.40 27.45
N PHE A 209 8.12 16.62 28.75
CA PHE A 209 8.35 15.59 29.77
C PHE A 209 7.51 14.33 29.56
N TYR A 210 6.27 14.48 29.11
CA TYR A 210 5.36 13.34 28.90
C TYR A 210 5.79 12.51 27.70
N GLU A 211 6.21 13.16 26.64
CA GLU A 211 6.73 12.49 25.43
C GLU A 211 8.01 11.70 25.75
N LYS A 212 8.95 12.31 26.49
CA LYS A 212 10.18 11.63 26.91
C LYS A 212 9.89 10.42 27.81
N SER A 213 9.01 10.57 28.81
CA SER A 213 8.62 9.48 29.68
C SER A 213 7.94 8.33 28.93
N ARG A 214 7.10 8.63 27.92
CA ARG A 214 6.45 7.65 27.06
C ARG A 214 7.48 6.87 26.26
N VAL A 215 8.42 7.55 25.61
CA VAL A 215 9.50 6.94 24.83
C VAL A 215 10.39 6.05 25.68
N GLU A 216 10.81 6.49 26.88
CA GLU A 216 11.60 5.68 27.81
C GLU A 216 10.85 4.42 28.27
N SER A 217 9.58 4.54 28.59
CA SER A 217 8.74 3.41 28.96
C SER A 217 8.62 2.40 27.81
N ARG A 218 8.47 2.90 26.59
CA ARG A 218 8.37 2.04 25.38
C ARG A 218 9.69 1.34 25.06
N LEU A 219 10.83 2.04 25.23
CA LEU A 219 12.16 1.44 25.09
C LEU A 219 12.37 0.29 26.07
N LYS A 220 12.05 0.49 27.35
CA LYS A 220 12.13 -0.56 28.37
C LYS A 220 11.31 -1.81 28.00
N LYS A 221 10.13 -1.60 27.39
CA LYS A 221 9.30 -2.71 26.90
C LYS A 221 10.01 -3.48 25.79
N PHE A 222 10.55 -2.81 24.79
CA PHE A 222 11.28 -3.42 23.68
C PHE A 222 12.52 -4.19 24.16
N GLN A 223 13.28 -3.62 25.10
CA GLN A 223 14.47 -4.26 25.67
C GLN A 223 14.12 -5.54 26.45
N ARG A 224 13.02 -5.53 27.22
CA ARG A 224 12.54 -6.74 27.90
C ARG A 224 12.14 -7.83 26.89
N GLU A 225 11.43 -7.47 25.86
CA GLU A 225 11.02 -8.40 24.80
C GLU A 225 12.24 -9.02 24.12
N GLN A 226 13.27 -8.22 23.83
CA GLN A 226 14.54 -8.72 23.27
C GLN A 226 15.22 -9.73 24.20
N GLN A 227 15.25 -9.47 25.52
CA GLN A 227 15.83 -10.40 26.50
C GLN A 227 15.10 -11.73 26.56
N PHE A 228 13.77 -11.75 26.41
CA PHE A 228 13.02 -13.01 26.32
C PHE A 228 13.40 -13.81 25.07
N HIS A 229 13.47 -13.18 23.93
CA HIS A 229 13.86 -13.86 22.67
C HIS A 229 15.30 -14.38 22.66
N THR A 230 16.19 -13.85 23.51
CA THR A 230 17.58 -14.34 23.63
C THR A 230 17.75 -15.47 24.65
N ARG A 231 16.80 -15.66 25.57
CA ARG A 231 16.83 -16.74 26.57
C ARG A 231 16.29 -18.08 26.05
N ASP A 232 15.46 -18.01 25.00
CA ASP A 232 14.82 -19.20 24.41
C ASP A 232 15.63 -19.79 23.24
N LYS A 233 16.85 -19.30 23.01
CA LYS A 233 17.84 -19.82 22.06
C LYS A 233 19.02 -20.49 22.79
#